data_84eb783229f35d16130f8cd5592a6b72
#
_entry.id   84eb783229f35d16130f8cd5592a6b72
#
_cell.length_a   1.000
_cell.length_b   1.000
_cell.length_c   1.000
_cell.angle_alpha   90.00
_cell.angle_beta   90.00
_cell.angle_gamma   90.00
#
_symmetry.space_group_name_H-M   'P 1'
#
loop_
_entity.id
_entity.type
_entity.pdbx_description
1 polymer ?
#
loop_
_entity_poly.entity_id
_entity_poly.type
_entity_poly.pdbx_seq_one_letter_code
_entity_poly.pdbx_strand_id
1 'polypeptide(L)'
;MSKVLIVHTRWYPESIEIMNHISIEILEKKYSFEKVAAPGAIELAALAKSKIIKNEYVGIIFNGIVIRGATSHYDLISNEAYRSIGSLAENFCDIAVINNVICVENEDQLKERLEKNTKNNTCLLYTSPSPRD
;
A
#
# COMPACT_ATOMS: atom_id res chain seq x y z
N MET A 1 -19.82 8.36 -3.07
CA MET A 1 -18.75 8.27 -2.05
C MET A 1 -17.40 8.55 -2.67
N SER A 2 -16.55 9.21 -1.92
CA SER A 2 -15.17 9.43 -2.35
C SER A 2 -14.44 8.10 -2.51
N LYS A 3 -13.56 8.01 -3.48
CA LYS A 3 -12.91 6.75 -3.87
C LYS A 3 -11.48 6.69 -3.38
N VAL A 4 -11.09 5.52 -2.88
CA VAL A 4 -9.73 5.20 -2.47
C VAL A 4 -9.17 4.12 -3.40
N LEU A 5 -7.93 4.29 -3.82
CA LEU A 5 -7.25 3.30 -4.66
C LEU A 5 -6.41 2.39 -3.79
N ILE A 6 -6.59 1.09 -3.93
CA ILE A 6 -5.73 0.08 -3.28
C ILE A 6 -4.83 -0.48 -4.36
N VAL A 7 -3.51 -0.27 -4.20
CA VAL A 7 -2.50 -0.81 -5.12
C VAL A 7 -1.73 -1.89 -4.37
N HIS A 8 -1.73 -3.10 -4.90
CA HIS A 8 -1.11 -4.22 -4.20
C HIS A 8 -0.21 -5.05 -5.12
N THR A 9 0.71 -5.78 -4.52
CA THR A 9 1.55 -6.73 -5.25
C THR A 9 0.84 -8.07 -5.37
N ARG A 10 1.42 -8.98 -6.17
CA ARG A 10 0.88 -10.34 -6.36
C ARG A 10 1.70 -11.40 -5.63
N TRP A 11 2.91 -11.04 -5.18
CA TRP A 11 3.76 -11.96 -4.43
C TRP A 11 3.13 -12.23 -3.06
N TYR A 12 3.19 -13.48 -2.62
CA TYR A 12 2.57 -13.93 -1.37
C TYR A 12 1.07 -13.68 -1.36
N PRO A 13 0.34 -14.27 -2.33
CA PRO A 13 -1.06 -13.90 -2.57
C PRO A 13 -1.99 -14.10 -1.37
N GLU A 14 -1.78 -15.12 -0.56
CA GLU A 14 -2.62 -15.33 0.63
C GLU A 14 -2.46 -14.20 1.63
N SER A 15 -1.21 -13.76 1.86
CA SER A 15 -0.93 -12.66 2.79
C SER A 15 -1.41 -11.32 2.26
N ILE A 16 -1.25 -11.09 0.96
CA ILE A 16 -1.76 -9.87 0.31
C ILE A 16 -3.29 -9.84 0.41
N GLU A 17 -3.96 -10.97 0.25
CA GLU A 17 -5.41 -11.01 0.36
C GLU A 17 -5.88 -10.65 1.77
N ILE A 18 -5.15 -11.11 2.80
CA ILE A 18 -5.43 -10.72 4.18
C ILE A 18 -5.30 -9.19 4.34
N MET A 19 -4.22 -8.62 3.82
CA MET A 19 -4.00 -7.17 3.89
C MET A 19 -5.10 -6.39 3.17
N ASN A 20 -5.47 -6.83 1.97
CA ASN A 20 -6.53 -6.17 1.20
C ASN A 20 -7.87 -6.27 1.92
N HIS A 21 -8.18 -7.43 2.50
CA HIS A 21 -9.43 -7.62 3.25
C HIS A 21 -9.52 -6.66 4.43
N ILE A 22 -8.43 -6.51 5.18
CA ILE A 22 -8.37 -5.57 6.30
C ILE A 22 -8.59 -4.13 5.80
N SER A 23 -7.93 -3.75 4.72
CA SER A 23 -8.07 -2.42 4.14
C SER A 23 -9.52 -2.16 3.71
N ILE A 24 -10.13 -3.11 3.02
CA ILE A 24 -11.51 -2.97 2.54
C ILE A 24 -12.49 -2.85 3.70
N GLU A 25 -12.35 -3.66 4.74
CA GLU A 25 -13.22 -3.56 5.91
C GLU A 25 -13.17 -2.18 6.57
N ILE A 26 -11.97 -1.59 6.62
CA ILE A 26 -11.81 -0.26 7.20
C ILE A 26 -12.42 0.81 6.29
N LEU A 27 -12.23 0.69 4.98
CA LEU A 27 -12.62 1.72 4.02
C LEU A 27 -14.11 1.72 3.70
N GLU A 28 -14.74 0.56 3.60
CA GLU A 28 -16.09 0.44 3.06
C GLU A 28 -17.18 1.17 3.84
N LYS A 29 -16.88 1.54 5.07
CA LYS A 29 -17.81 2.31 5.90
C LYS A 29 -17.99 3.76 5.43
N LYS A 30 -16.97 4.31 4.77
CA LYS A 30 -16.96 5.72 4.41
C LYS A 30 -16.54 5.99 2.96
N TYR A 31 -15.83 5.07 2.34
CA TYR A 31 -15.27 5.25 1.00
C TYR A 31 -15.66 4.12 0.07
N SER A 32 -15.77 4.42 -1.21
CA SER A 32 -15.72 3.39 -2.23
C SER A 32 -14.26 3.08 -2.51
N PHE A 33 -13.96 1.95 -3.14
CA PHE A 33 -12.59 1.60 -3.42
C PHE A 33 -12.44 0.96 -4.79
N GLU A 34 -11.23 1.04 -5.32
CA GLU A 34 -10.82 0.35 -6.53
C GLU A 34 -9.51 -0.36 -6.22
N LYS A 35 -9.35 -1.59 -6.68
CA LYS A 35 -8.20 -2.40 -6.38
C LYS A 35 -7.46 -2.76 -7.67
N VAL A 36 -6.15 -2.49 -7.70
CA VAL A 36 -5.30 -2.80 -8.86
C VAL A 36 -4.03 -3.52 -8.40
N ALA A 37 -3.55 -4.43 -9.23
CA ALA A 37 -2.38 -5.24 -8.90
C ALA A 37 -1.17 -4.79 -9.72
N ALA A 38 -0.03 -4.60 -9.03
CA ALA A 38 1.25 -4.31 -9.66
C ALA A 38 2.08 -5.60 -9.76
N PRO A 39 3.01 -5.69 -10.72
CA PRO A 39 3.87 -6.86 -10.84
C PRO A 39 4.76 -7.11 -9.62
N GLY A 40 5.25 -6.04 -8.98
CA GLY A 40 6.11 -6.14 -7.82
C GLY A 40 6.13 -4.84 -7.04
N ALA A 41 6.91 -4.82 -5.96
CA ALA A 41 6.93 -3.68 -5.03
C ALA A 41 7.47 -2.39 -5.68
N ILE A 42 8.44 -2.49 -6.58
CA ILE A 42 9.03 -1.30 -7.21
C ILE A 42 8.10 -0.66 -8.24
N GLU A 43 7.06 -1.35 -8.70
CA GLU A 43 6.09 -0.82 -9.66
C GLU A 43 4.85 -0.23 -9.00
N LEU A 44 4.72 -0.34 -7.68
CA LEU A 44 3.53 0.14 -6.96
C LEU A 44 3.23 1.62 -7.20
N ALA A 45 4.22 2.47 -6.97
CA ALA A 45 4.03 3.92 -7.11
C ALA A 45 3.78 4.34 -8.56
N ALA A 46 4.46 3.71 -9.51
CA ALA A 46 4.27 4.02 -10.93
C ALA A 46 2.86 3.66 -11.39
N LEU A 47 2.35 2.52 -10.96
CA LEU A 47 0.99 2.11 -11.30
C LEU A 47 -0.02 3.07 -10.68
N ALA A 48 0.18 3.44 -9.41
CA ALA A 48 -0.70 4.41 -8.75
C ALA A 48 -0.71 5.74 -9.50
N LYS A 49 0.45 6.24 -9.87
CA LYS A 49 0.56 7.50 -10.61
C LYS A 49 -0.21 7.45 -11.92
N SER A 50 -0.12 6.35 -12.65
CA SER A 50 -0.84 6.21 -13.92
C SER A 50 -2.35 6.28 -13.74
N LYS A 51 -2.85 5.90 -12.58
CA LYS A 51 -4.27 5.94 -12.26
C LYS A 51 -4.72 7.32 -11.80
N ILE A 52 -3.96 7.95 -10.91
CA ILE A 52 -4.38 9.22 -10.30
C ILE A 52 -4.31 10.41 -11.25
N ILE A 53 -3.51 10.34 -12.30
CA ILE A 53 -3.49 11.41 -13.31
C ILE A 53 -4.72 11.39 -14.21
N LYS A 54 -5.48 10.30 -14.20
CA LYS A 54 -6.67 10.14 -15.05
C LYS A 54 -7.98 10.10 -14.28
N ASN A 55 -7.91 9.89 -12.97
CA ASN A 55 -9.10 9.69 -12.14
C ASN A 55 -8.92 10.41 -10.82
N GLU A 56 -10.03 10.71 -10.15
CA GLU A 56 -9.99 11.34 -8.84
C GLU A 56 -10.05 10.31 -7.72
N TYR A 57 -9.06 10.38 -6.83
CA TYR A 57 -9.01 9.58 -5.63
C TYR A 57 -8.69 10.49 -4.45
N VAL A 58 -9.26 10.20 -3.29
CA VAL A 58 -8.94 10.95 -2.06
C VAL A 58 -7.82 10.29 -1.27
N GLY A 59 -7.51 9.05 -1.58
CA GLY A 59 -6.45 8.32 -0.90
C GLY A 59 -5.94 7.15 -1.72
N ILE A 60 -4.74 6.72 -1.39
CA ILE A 60 -4.10 5.53 -1.98
C ILE A 60 -3.55 4.68 -0.85
N ILE A 61 -3.86 3.39 -0.90
CA ILE A 61 -3.31 2.40 0.05
C ILE A 61 -2.38 1.49 -0.73
N PHE A 62 -1.13 1.37 -0.29
CA PHE A 62 -0.17 0.45 -0.90
C PHE A 62 0.00 -0.78 -0.02
N ASN A 63 -0.46 -1.92 -0.49
CA ASN A 63 -0.31 -3.21 0.19
C ASN A 63 0.73 -4.04 -0.56
N GLY A 64 1.86 -4.30 0.07
CA GLY A 64 2.94 -5.07 -0.53
C GLY A 64 3.74 -5.81 0.50
N ILE A 65 4.49 -6.83 0.05
CA ILE A 65 5.31 -7.66 0.92
C ILE A 65 6.64 -7.89 0.24
N VAL A 66 7.72 -7.63 0.96
CA VAL A 66 9.09 -7.91 0.52
C VAL A 66 9.76 -8.73 1.61
N ILE A 67 10.22 -9.94 1.25
CA ILE A 67 10.92 -10.82 2.19
C ILE A 67 12.36 -10.95 1.72
N ARG A 68 13.31 -10.84 2.67
CA ARG A 68 14.73 -10.94 2.34
C ARG A 68 15.06 -12.30 1.78
N GLY A 69 15.78 -12.29 0.65
CA GLY A 69 16.31 -13.51 0.05
C GLY A 69 17.81 -13.65 0.34
N ALA A 70 18.49 -14.44 -0.48
CA ALA A 70 19.91 -14.74 -0.30
C ALA A 70 20.85 -13.63 -0.78
N THR A 71 20.34 -12.60 -1.44
CA THR A 71 21.13 -11.53 -2.04
C THR A 71 20.73 -10.16 -1.52
N SER A 72 21.49 -9.11 -1.89
CA SER A 72 21.17 -7.72 -1.55
C SER A 72 19.97 -7.15 -2.32
N HIS A 73 19.36 -7.94 -3.19
CA HIS A 73 18.18 -7.54 -3.97
C HIS A 73 17.07 -6.99 -3.08
N TYR A 74 16.88 -7.59 -1.89
CA TYR A 74 15.91 -7.12 -0.90
C TYR A 74 16.10 -5.64 -0.55
N ASP A 75 17.34 -5.24 -0.30
CA ASP A 75 17.62 -3.86 0.10
C ASP A 75 17.30 -2.88 -1.03
N LEU A 76 17.62 -3.25 -2.27
CA LEU A 76 17.33 -2.43 -3.44
C LEU A 76 15.81 -2.29 -3.66
N ILE A 77 15.08 -3.39 -3.56
CA ILE A 77 13.62 -3.40 -3.75
C ILE A 77 12.93 -2.59 -2.66
N SER A 78 13.25 -2.85 -1.40
CA SER A 78 12.59 -2.17 -0.29
C SER A 78 12.89 -0.68 -0.26
N ASN A 79 14.14 -0.29 -0.51
CA ASN A 79 14.52 1.11 -0.58
C ASN A 79 13.81 1.84 -1.72
N GLU A 80 13.76 1.24 -2.91
CA GLU A 80 13.09 1.87 -4.05
C GLU A 80 11.58 1.95 -3.85
N ALA A 81 10.95 0.92 -3.29
CA ALA A 81 9.52 0.95 -3.01
C ALA A 81 9.17 2.09 -2.06
N TYR A 82 9.90 2.23 -0.96
CA TYR A 82 9.67 3.29 0.01
C TYR A 82 9.97 4.66 -0.56
N ARG A 83 11.08 4.79 -1.32
CA ARG A 83 11.45 6.05 -1.96
C ARG A 83 10.37 6.53 -2.93
N SER A 84 9.91 5.63 -3.81
CA SER A 84 8.94 6.00 -4.84
C SER A 84 7.57 6.30 -4.26
N ILE A 85 7.13 5.58 -3.24
CA ILE A 85 5.88 5.88 -2.54
C ILE A 85 5.98 7.23 -1.82
N GLY A 86 7.10 7.49 -1.16
CA GLY A 86 7.33 8.79 -0.51
C GLY A 86 7.34 9.94 -1.49
N SER A 87 7.97 9.75 -2.65
CA SER A 87 7.99 10.74 -3.71
C SER A 87 6.59 11.04 -4.23
N LEU A 88 5.77 9.99 -4.39
CA LEU A 88 4.39 10.14 -4.81
C LEU A 88 3.60 10.98 -3.80
N ALA A 89 3.78 10.72 -2.51
CA ALA A 89 3.12 11.46 -1.45
C ALA A 89 3.49 12.94 -1.46
N GLU A 90 4.76 13.24 -1.70
CA GLU A 90 5.24 14.62 -1.77
C GLU A 90 4.70 15.37 -3.00
N ASN A 91 4.58 14.68 -4.13
CA ASN A 91 4.15 15.31 -5.39
C ASN A 91 2.63 15.43 -5.52
N PHE A 92 1.88 14.64 -4.76
CA PHE A 92 0.41 14.66 -4.79
C PHE A 92 -0.12 14.87 -3.37
N CYS A 93 0.21 16.02 -2.80
CA CYS A 93 -0.08 16.32 -1.39
C CYS A 93 -1.57 16.49 -1.06
N ASP A 94 -2.43 16.54 -2.07
CA ASP A 94 -3.88 16.58 -1.91
C ASP A 94 -4.51 15.18 -1.81
N ILE A 95 -3.70 14.13 -1.97
CA ILE A 95 -4.14 12.74 -1.85
C ILE A 95 -3.45 12.13 -0.63
N ALA A 96 -4.21 11.45 0.22
CA ALA A 96 -3.62 10.72 1.35
C ALA A 96 -2.92 9.46 0.83
N VAL A 97 -1.63 9.33 1.10
CA VAL A 97 -0.84 8.17 0.64
C VAL A 97 -0.45 7.34 1.86
N ILE A 98 -0.91 6.10 1.90
CA ILE A 98 -0.67 5.20 3.03
C ILE A 98 0.20 4.03 2.57
N ASN A 99 1.35 3.88 3.20
CA ASN A 99 2.33 2.84 2.88
C ASN A 99 2.16 1.65 3.83
N ASN A 100 1.62 0.55 3.31
CA ASN A 100 1.51 -0.73 4.01
C ASN A 100 2.50 -1.76 3.47
N VAL A 101 3.56 -1.34 2.81
CA VAL A 101 4.57 -2.29 2.33
C VAL A 101 5.31 -2.86 3.53
N ILE A 102 5.20 -4.17 3.71
CA ILE A 102 5.85 -4.91 4.80
C ILE A 102 7.16 -5.47 4.29
N CYS A 103 8.27 -5.09 4.92
CA CYS A 103 9.60 -5.58 4.58
C CYS A 103 10.12 -6.38 5.78
N VAL A 104 10.29 -7.67 5.60
CA VAL A 104 10.68 -8.58 6.68
C VAL A 104 11.81 -9.50 6.26
N GLU A 105 12.49 -10.10 7.25
CA GLU A 105 13.63 -10.98 7.00
C GLU A 105 13.21 -12.38 6.59
N ASN A 106 12.04 -12.85 7.04
CA ASN A 106 11.56 -14.21 6.79
C ASN A 106 10.04 -14.29 6.91
N GLU A 107 9.50 -15.43 6.53
CA GLU A 107 8.04 -15.65 6.57
C GLU A 107 7.46 -15.69 7.96
N ASP A 108 8.22 -16.09 8.97
CA ASP A 108 7.75 -16.08 10.35
C ASP A 108 7.49 -14.65 10.82
N GLN A 109 8.37 -13.72 10.44
CA GLN A 109 8.17 -12.31 10.75
C GLN A 109 6.95 -11.74 10.02
N LEU A 110 6.72 -12.17 8.78
CA LEU A 110 5.52 -11.75 8.04
C LEU A 110 4.26 -12.21 8.74
N LYS A 111 4.22 -13.48 9.15
CA LYS A 111 3.07 -14.04 9.83
C LYS A 111 2.77 -13.29 11.13
N GLU A 112 3.81 -13.01 11.91
CA GLU A 112 3.67 -12.26 13.15
C GLU A 112 3.13 -10.85 12.91
N ARG A 113 3.62 -10.16 11.87
CA ARG A 113 3.14 -8.83 11.51
C ARG A 113 1.66 -8.86 11.12
N LEU A 114 1.24 -9.84 10.35
CA LEU A 114 -0.16 -9.96 9.93
C LEU A 114 -1.09 -10.27 11.09
N GLU A 115 -0.66 -11.09 12.04
CA GLU A 115 -1.46 -11.43 13.21
C GLU A 115 -1.64 -10.25 14.16
N LYS A 116 -0.60 -9.43 14.33
CA LYS A 116 -0.63 -8.28 15.24
C LYS A 116 -1.24 -7.03 14.64
N ASN A 117 -1.17 -6.88 13.34
CA ASN A 117 -1.56 -5.65 12.66
C ASN A 117 -2.95 -5.76 12.05
N THR A 118 -3.95 -5.92 12.90
CA THR A 118 -5.34 -6.17 12.49
C THR A 118 -6.01 -4.99 11.77
N LYS A 119 -5.42 -3.81 11.85
CA LYS A 119 -5.94 -2.62 11.15
C LYS A 119 -5.00 -2.14 10.07
N ASN A 120 -3.80 -2.69 10.02
CA ASN A 120 -2.65 -2.22 9.27
C ASN A 120 -2.60 -0.68 9.24
N ASN A 121 -1.96 -0.06 8.26
CA ASN A 121 -1.88 1.40 8.22
C ASN A 121 -3.07 2.06 7.52
N THR A 122 -4.02 1.27 7.04
CA THR A 122 -5.19 1.83 6.33
C THR A 122 -5.97 2.80 7.22
N CYS A 123 -6.04 2.53 8.53
CA CYS A 123 -6.74 3.41 9.47
C CYS A 123 -6.14 4.82 9.51
N LEU A 124 -4.88 4.99 9.12
CA LEU A 124 -4.24 6.30 9.08
C LEU A 124 -4.84 7.23 8.03
N LEU A 125 -5.60 6.69 7.08
CA LEU A 125 -6.29 7.50 6.08
C LEU A 125 -7.22 8.52 6.74
N TYR A 126 -7.85 8.14 7.84
CA TYR A 126 -8.80 8.99 8.56
C TYR A 126 -8.13 10.14 9.31
N THR A 127 -6.83 10.01 9.60
CA THR A 127 -6.08 11.00 10.38
C THR A 127 -4.95 11.65 9.57
N SER A 128 -4.83 11.30 8.28
CA SER A 128 -3.80 11.85 7.41
C SER A 128 -3.96 13.37 7.29
N PRO A 129 -2.85 14.13 7.26
CA PRO A 129 -2.91 15.58 7.13
C PRO A 129 -3.27 16.08 5.72
N SER A 130 -3.48 15.21 4.76
CA SER A 130 -3.88 15.59 3.40
C SER A 130 -5.20 16.36 3.41
N PRO A 131 -5.31 17.47 2.65
CA PRO A 131 -6.53 18.28 2.63
C PRO A 131 -7.60 17.70 1.70
N ARG A 132 -7.99 16.48 1.91
CA ARG A 132 -8.99 15.79 1.10
C ARG A 132 -10.42 15.99 1.58
N ASP A 133 -10.58 16.67 2.67
CA ASP A 133 -11.89 16.89 3.29
C ASP A 133 -12.74 17.90 2.52
#